data_17431661a605baf1f2de452fc4c11874
#
_entry.id   17431661a605baf1f2de452fc4c11874
#
_cell.length_a   1.000
_cell.length_b   1.000
_cell.length_c   1.000
_cell.angle_alpha   90.00
_cell.angle_beta   90.00
_cell.angle_gamma   90.00
#
_symmetry.space_group_name_H-M   'P 1'
#
loop_
_entity.id
_entity.type
_entity.pdbx_description
1 polymer ?
#
loop_
_entity_poly.entity_id
_entity_poly.type
_entity_poly.pdbx_seq_one_letter_code
_entity_poly.pdbx_strand_id
1 'polypeptide(L)'
;VDSLVGSEMCIRDSIKTIHYVAPQVWVWRKNRVKKIKKFIDHMLLLFNFEKKYFDDENIKNTFVGHPLIEKEEKAKTVLNDLIKKDKKIISIFPGSRKSETSVLLPILLNFVKLMNKKDFSYSYVFHATDENKEFIVNHVKQTDLNNIDVISDDNIKSQILSNSIFAVSKSGTVSLQISSSNVPSIIIYKLSFINFMIFKLLVNVKFANIINIINDKEVIPELLQKECNAEEICRSVIYFLKNPKLIKKQLDECSKTLEGIKSKTSSSNEAATILSNYLIT
;
A
#
# COMPACT_ATOMS: atom_id res chain seq x y z
N VAL A 1 -10.85 1.14 37.91
CA VAL A 1 -11.44 1.12 36.56
C VAL A 1 -12.50 2.22 36.43
N ASP A 2 -13.29 2.49 37.46
CA ASP A 2 -14.37 3.49 37.41
C ASP A 2 -13.90 4.95 37.39
N SER A 3 -12.71 5.25 37.89
CA SER A 3 -12.14 6.60 37.88
C SER A 3 -11.67 7.06 36.51
N LEU A 4 -11.27 6.14 35.63
CA LEU A 4 -10.90 6.45 34.23
C LEU A 4 -12.14 6.76 33.38
N VAL A 5 -13.26 6.07 33.59
CA VAL A 5 -14.52 6.31 32.88
C VAL A 5 -15.09 7.69 33.20
N GLY A 6 -14.95 8.15 34.44
CA GLY A 6 -15.39 9.51 34.86
C GLY A 6 -14.53 10.62 34.24
N SER A 7 -13.20 10.41 34.16
CA SER A 7 -12.30 11.39 33.54
C SER A 7 -12.47 11.44 32.01
N GLU A 8 -12.71 10.31 31.35
CA GLU A 8 -13.01 10.26 29.92
C GLU A 8 -14.34 10.96 29.56
N MET A 9 -15.35 10.88 30.41
CA MET A 9 -16.61 11.60 30.22
C MET A 9 -16.43 13.11 30.39
N CYS A 10 -15.70 13.57 31.40
CA CYS A 10 -15.43 15.00 31.61
C CYS A 10 -14.58 15.62 30.51
N ILE A 11 -13.58 14.89 30.01
CA ILE A 11 -12.75 15.32 28.87
C ILE A 11 -13.61 15.46 27.62
N ARG A 12 -14.56 14.57 27.39
CA ARG A 12 -15.43 14.55 26.23
C ARG A 12 -16.34 15.78 26.14
N ASP A 13 -16.80 16.31 27.25
CA ASP A 13 -17.74 17.44 27.25
C ASP A 13 -17.05 18.80 27.07
N SER A 14 -15.72 18.86 27.24
CA SER A 14 -14.92 20.09 27.15
C SER A 14 -13.91 20.12 25.99
N ILE A 15 -13.50 18.96 25.43
CA ILE A 15 -12.48 18.88 24.41
C ILE A 15 -13.00 18.16 23.16
N LYS A 16 -12.89 18.84 22.00
CA LYS A 16 -13.26 18.25 20.71
C LYS A 16 -12.28 17.17 20.27
N THR A 17 -12.79 16.00 19.94
CA THR A 17 -11.99 14.86 19.49
C THR A 17 -12.03 14.76 17.97
N ILE A 18 -10.88 15.01 17.34
CA ILE A 18 -10.71 14.93 15.90
C ILE A 18 -9.80 13.73 15.58
N HIS A 19 -10.27 12.85 14.71
CA HIS A 19 -9.51 11.66 14.34
C HIS A 19 -9.03 11.76 12.90
N TYR A 20 -7.71 11.69 12.72
CA TYR A 20 -7.06 11.67 11.41
C TYR A 20 -6.78 10.23 11.00
N VAL A 21 -7.15 9.87 9.77
CA VAL A 21 -7.11 8.54 9.17
C VAL A 21 -8.22 7.61 9.69
N ALA A 22 -9.27 7.48 8.89
CA ALA A 22 -10.38 6.59 9.22
C ALA A 22 -9.93 5.13 9.37
N PRO A 23 -10.43 4.40 10.38
CA PRO A 23 -10.26 2.95 10.42
C PRO A 23 -10.95 2.32 9.21
N GLN A 24 -10.38 1.24 8.67
CA GLN A 24 -10.88 0.55 7.47
C GLN A 24 -12.23 -0.14 7.72
N VAL A 25 -13.28 0.65 7.95
CA VAL A 25 -14.63 0.17 8.29
C VAL A 25 -15.31 -0.55 7.12
N TRP A 26 -14.87 -0.32 5.90
CA TRP A 26 -15.35 -1.00 4.70
C TRP A 26 -14.84 -2.45 4.59
N VAL A 27 -13.71 -2.77 5.23
CA VAL A 27 -13.14 -4.11 5.28
C VAL A 27 -13.73 -4.93 6.41
N TRP A 28 -13.81 -4.31 7.60
CA TRP A 28 -14.13 -5.00 8.86
C TRP A 28 -15.25 -4.27 9.60
N ARG A 29 -16.36 -4.97 9.86
CA ARG A 29 -17.38 -4.57 10.84
C ARG A 29 -17.97 -3.16 10.66
N LYS A 30 -18.94 -3.02 9.78
CA LYS A 30 -19.76 -1.78 9.66
C LYS A 30 -20.25 -1.24 11.01
N ASN A 31 -20.57 -2.12 11.97
CA ASN A 31 -21.00 -1.73 13.32
C ASN A 31 -19.92 -1.00 14.16
N ARG A 32 -18.65 -0.98 13.71
CA ARG A 32 -17.59 -0.24 14.39
C ARG A 32 -17.81 1.27 14.28
N VAL A 33 -18.41 1.74 13.20
CA VAL A 33 -18.72 3.18 13.01
C VAL A 33 -19.63 3.69 14.10
N LYS A 34 -20.68 2.92 14.49
CA LYS A 34 -21.57 3.27 15.60
C LYS A 34 -20.86 3.44 16.94
N LYS A 35 -19.81 2.65 17.19
CA LYS A 35 -18.99 2.79 18.41
C LYS A 35 -18.13 4.05 18.34
N ILE A 36 -17.54 4.32 17.17
CA ILE A 36 -16.68 5.48 16.93
C ILE A 36 -17.45 6.79 17.16
N LYS A 37 -18.71 6.87 16.76
CA LYS A 37 -19.60 8.02 16.98
C LYS A 37 -19.62 8.49 18.44
N LYS A 38 -19.44 7.59 19.40
CA LYS A 38 -19.46 7.92 20.82
C LYS A 38 -18.24 8.72 21.29
N PHE A 39 -17.14 8.70 20.52
CA PHE A 39 -15.84 9.21 20.96
C PHE A 39 -15.22 10.23 20.02
N ILE A 40 -15.78 10.43 18.83
CA ILE A 40 -15.18 11.28 17.79
C ILE A 40 -16.20 12.32 17.32
N ASP A 41 -15.80 13.59 17.41
CA ASP A 41 -16.59 14.73 16.93
C ASP A 41 -16.38 14.96 15.42
N HIS A 42 -15.17 14.71 14.90
CA HIS A 42 -14.85 14.93 13.49
C HIS A 42 -13.84 13.91 12.97
N MET A 43 -14.14 13.27 11.83
CA MET A 43 -13.27 12.31 11.14
C MET A 43 -12.63 12.95 9.92
N LEU A 44 -11.31 12.92 9.81
CA LEU A 44 -10.56 13.35 8.63
C LEU A 44 -10.23 12.13 7.77
N LEU A 45 -10.75 12.12 6.54
CA LEU A 45 -10.73 10.95 5.65
C LEU A 45 -9.61 11.08 4.61
N LEU A 46 -8.91 9.98 4.35
CA LEU A 46 -7.90 9.90 3.29
C LEU A 46 -8.50 9.58 1.92
N PHE A 47 -9.68 8.94 1.90
CA PHE A 47 -10.35 8.53 0.68
C PHE A 47 -11.80 9.03 0.66
N ASN A 48 -12.20 9.61 -0.47
CA ASN A 48 -13.54 10.16 -0.61
C ASN A 48 -14.65 9.09 -0.52
N PHE A 49 -14.37 7.85 -0.94
CA PHE A 49 -15.35 6.75 -0.86
C PHE A 49 -15.69 6.34 0.58
N GLU A 50 -14.83 6.71 1.56
CA GLU A 50 -15.08 6.43 2.99
C GLU A 50 -16.22 7.26 3.54
N LYS A 51 -16.47 8.45 2.96
CA LYS A 51 -17.43 9.43 3.43
C LYS A 51 -18.81 8.83 3.71
N LYS A 52 -19.33 8.02 2.79
CA LYS A 52 -20.64 7.36 2.93
C LYS A 52 -20.82 6.57 4.23
N TYR A 53 -19.76 5.93 4.74
CA TYR A 53 -19.85 5.12 5.96
C TYR A 53 -20.00 5.96 7.23
N PHE A 54 -19.49 7.19 7.20
CA PHE A 54 -19.58 8.14 8.31
C PHE A 54 -20.82 9.03 8.21
N ASP A 55 -21.22 9.41 6.98
CA ASP A 55 -22.47 10.13 6.73
C ASP A 55 -23.70 9.31 7.17
N ASP A 56 -23.73 8.00 6.84
CA ASP A 56 -24.81 7.08 7.23
C ASP A 56 -25.04 7.02 8.75
N GLU A 57 -24.01 7.30 9.54
CA GLU A 57 -24.09 7.32 11.01
C GLU A 57 -24.10 8.74 11.59
N ASN A 58 -24.24 9.78 10.76
CA ASN A 58 -24.21 11.18 11.15
C ASN A 58 -22.95 11.57 11.95
N ILE A 59 -21.77 11.12 11.50
CA ILE A 59 -20.49 11.55 12.03
C ILE A 59 -19.94 12.63 11.10
N LYS A 60 -19.65 13.81 11.66
CA LYS A 60 -19.01 14.89 10.90
C LYS A 60 -17.69 14.36 10.31
N ASN A 61 -17.51 14.51 9.01
CA ASN A 61 -16.32 14.04 8.33
C ASN A 61 -15.91 14.97 7.20
N THR A 62 -14.62 15.00 6.90
CA THR A 62 -14.06 15.80 5.81
C THR A 62 -12.96 14.99 5.10
N PHE A 63 -13.05 14.94 3.79
CA PHE A 63 -11.99 14.38 2.95
C PHE A 63 -10.84 15.38 2.89
N VAL A 64 -9.64 14.95 3.29
CA VAL A 64 -8.42 15.77 3.33
C VAL A 64 -7.35 15.31 2.34
N GLY A 65 -7.59 14.20 1.63
CA GLY A 65 -6.63 13.63 0.69
C GLY A 65 -5.61 12.69 1.35
N HIS A 66 -4.82 12.03 0.51
CA HIS A 66 -3.85 11.03 0.97
C HIS A 66 -2.41 11.54 0.84
N PRO A 67 -1.63 11.64 1.93
CA PRO A 67 -0.28 12.26 1.92
C PRO A 67 0.72 11.52 1.02
N LEU A 68 0.60 10.21 0.83
CA LEU A 68 1.52 9.43 -0.01
C LEU A 68 1.48 9.78 -1.51
N ILE A 69 0.47 10.53 -1.95
CA ILE A 69 0.36 10.96 -3.36
C ILE A 69 0.76 12.41 -3.57
N GLU A 70 1.06 13.11 -2.50
CA GLU A 70 1.66 14.43 -2.58
C GLU A 70 3.07 14.25 -3.15
N LYS A 71 3.38 14.95 -4.24
CA LYS A 71 4.69 14.84 -4.88
C LYS A 71 5.76 15.22 -3.88
N GLU A 72 6.51 14.24 -3.40
CA GLU A 72 7.81 14.52 -2.80
C GLU A 72 8.68 15.19 -3.87
N GLU A 73 9.26 16.33 -3.55
CA GLU A 73 10.31 16.90 -4.39
C GLU A 73 11.38 15.82 -4.56
N LYS A 74 11.61 15.42 -5.80
CA LYS A 74 12.59 14.38 -6.13
C LYS A 74 13.94 14.83 -5.59
N ALA A 75 14.37 14.27 -4.48
CA ALA A 75 15.71 14.47 -3.98
C ALA A 75 16.68 14.10 -5.12
N LYS A 76 17.44 15.08 -5.59
CA LYS A 76 18.52 14.90 -6.57
C LYS A 76 19.68 14.20 -5.89
N THR A 77 19.57 12.93 -5.62
CA THR A 77 20.65 12.15 -5.02
C THR A 77 21.09 11.05 -5.97
N VAL A 78 22.37 10.99 -6.13
CA VAL A 78 23.12 10.17 -7.06
C VAL A 78 22.95 8.69 -6.75
N LEU A 79 22.25 7.99 -7.60
CA LEU A 79 22.09 6.54 -7.60
C LEU A 79 23.16 5.88 -8.48
N ASN A 80 24.43 6.07 -8.17
CA ASN A 80 25.46 5.70 -9.14
C ASN A 80 25.79 4.21 -9.21
N ASP A 81 25.53 3.40 -8.17
CA ASP A 81 26.01 2.03 -8.13
C ASP A 81 24.95 0.93 -8.18
N LEU A 82 23.70 1.20 -7.80
CA LEU A 82 22.63 0.19 -7.76
C LEU A 82 21.95 0.01 -9.12
N ILE A 83 21.93 1.03 -9.97
CA ILE A 83 21.37 0.96 -11.32
C ILE A 83 22.49 0.70 -12.30
N LYS A 84 22.85 -0.54 -12.49
CA LYS A 84 23.69 -0.94 -13.63
C LYS A 84 22.94 -0.56 -14.90
N LYS A 85 23.50 0.37 -15.69
CA LYS A 85 22.88 1.04 -16.85
C LYS A 85 22.18 0.13 -17.86
N ASP A 86 22.49 -1.17 -17.86
CA ASP A 86 22.01 -2.13 -18.85
C ASP A 86 20.95 -3.12 -18.32
N LYS A 87 20.56 -3.06 -17.02
CA LYS A 87 19.59 -3.98 -16.46
C LYS A 87 18.24 -3.31 -16.16
N LYS A 88 17.17 -3.97 -16.58
CA LYS A 88 15.79 -3.56 -16.33
C LYS A 88 15.41 -3.94 -14.89
N ILE A 89 15.05 -2.98 -14.08
CA ILE A 89 14.74 -3.19 -12.65
C ILE A 89 13.30 -3.67 -12.49
N ILE A 90 13.12 -4.74 -11.72
CA ILE A 90 11.82 -5.17 -11.17
C ILE A 90 11.87 -4.95 -9.66
N SER A 91 11.03 -4.02 -9.17
CA SER A 91 10.89 -3.74 -7.75
C SER A 91 9.98 -4.77 -7.07
N ILE A 92 10.41 -5.27 -5.91
CA ILE A 92 9.69 -6.29 -5.13
C ILE A 92 9.43 -5.78 -3.72
N PHE A 93 8.15 -5.76 -3.32
CA PHE A 93 7.71 -5.34 -1.99
C PHE A 93 7.10 -6.53 -1.24
N PRO A 94 7.87 -7.27 -0.43
CA PRO A 94 7.43 -8.51 0.21
C PRO A 94 6.52 -8.28 1.43
N GLY A 95 6.28 -7.04 1.80
CA GLY A 95 5.53 -6.65 2.98
C GLY A 95 6.41 -6.03 4.07
N SER A 96 5.77 -5.33 5.00
CA SER A 96 6.46 -4.63 6.10
C SER A 96 6.63 -5.48 7.35
N ARG A 97 5.74 -6.45 7.58
CA ARG A 97 5.77 -7.31 8.77
C ARG A 97 6.55 -8.60 8.51
N LYS A 98 7.35 -9.04 9.48
CA LYS A 98 8.11 -10.30 9.39
C LYS A 98 7.20 -11.52 9.11
N SER A 99 5.99 -11.57 9.68
CA SER A 99 5.02 -12.63 9.42
C SER A 99 4.51 -12.69 7.97
N GLU A 100 4.44 -11.55 7.29
CA GLU A 100 4.06 -11.47 5.88
C GLU A 100 5.25 -11.85 4.99
N THR A 101 6.41 -11.25 5.28
CA THR A 101 7.64 -11.48 4.55
C THR A 101 8.08 -12.94 4.61
N SER A 102 7.96 -13.62 5.76
CA SER A 102 8.33 -15.03 5.89
C SER A 102 7.50 -15.97 5.00
N VAL A 103 6.26 -15.63 4.71
CA VAL A 103 5.39 -16.40 3.81
C VAL A 103 5.68 -16.09 2.34
N LEU A 104 5.94 -14.81 2.00
CA LEU A 104 6.07 -14.37 0.63
C LEU A 104 7.50 -14.52 0.09
N LEU A 105 8.52 -14.40 0.93
CA LEU A 105 9.92 -14.38 0.49
C LEU A 105 10.34 -15.65 -0.25
N PRO A 106 10.02 -16.88 0.20
CA PRO A 106 10.33 -18.09 -0.56
C PRO A 106 9.68 -18.13 -1.95
N ILE A 107 8.44 -17.63 -2.06
CA ILE A 107 7.71 -17.55 -3.32
C ILE A 107 8.39 -16.55 -4.27
N LEU A 108 8.79 -15.40 -3.74
CA LEU A 108 9.43 -14.33 -4.51
C LEU A 108 10.84 -14.72 -4.97
N LEU A 109 11.63 -15.44 -4.14
CA LEU A 109 12.92 -15.96 -4.56
C LEU A 109 12.77 -17.02 -5.66
N ASN A 110 11.76 -17.90 -5.55
CA ASN A 110 11.45 -18.84 -6.63
C ASN A 110 10.96 -18.13 -7.91
N PHE A 111 10.17 -17.07 -7.79
CA PHE A 111 9.80 -16.21 -8.92
C PHE A 111 11.04 -15.65 -9.62
N VAL A 112 12.00 -15.08 -8.89
CA VAL A 112 13.27 -14.60 -9.47
C VAL A 112 14.02 -15.71 -10.18
N LYS A 113 14.09 -16.89 -9.56
CA LYS A 113 14.73 -18.08 -10.18
C LYS A 113 14.05 -18.49 -11.50
N LEU A 114 12.73 -18.46 -11.55
CA LEU A 114 11.97 -18.77 -12.77
C LEU A 114 12.16 -17.69 -13.86
N MET A 115 12.19 -16.43 -13.48
CA MET A 115 12.45 -15.33 -14.41
C MET A 115 13.85 -15.44 -14.99
N ASN A 116 14.89 -15.69 -14.18
CA ASN A 116 16.27 -15.85 -14.62
C ASN A 116 16.49 -17.01 -15.61
N LYS A 117 15.66 -18.07 -15.52
CA LYS A 117 15.68 -19.15 -16.51
C LYS A 117 15.16 -18.72 -17.89
N LYS A 118 14.37 -17.64 -17.94
CA LYS A 118 13.76 -17.13 -19.19
C LYS A 118 14.54 -15.96 -19.77
N ASP A 119 15.00 -15.06 -18.92
CA ASP A 119 15.76 -13.87 -19.31
C ASP A 119 16.56 -13.37 -18.10
N PHE A 120 17.89 -13.30 -18.23
CA PHE A 120 18.81 -12.85 -17.18
C PHE A 120 19.09 -11.34 -17.22
N SER A 121 18.41 -10.59 -18.08
CA SER A 121 18.60 -9.13 -18.24
C SER A 121 18.00 -8.31 -17.10
N TYR A 122 17.17 -8.92 -16.24
CA TYR A 122 16.52 -8.23 -15.13
C TYR A 122 17.40 -8.14 -13.88
N SER A 123 17.29 -7.03 -13.16
CA SER A 123 17.77 -6.85 -11.80
C SER A 123 16.57 -6.74 -10.87
N TYR A 124 16.63 -7.36 -9.71
CA TYR A 124 15.52 -7.38 -8.75
C TYR A 124 15.92 -6.60 -7.51
N VAL A 125 15.08 -5.66 -7.09
CA VAL A 125 15.31 -4.89 -5.88
C VAL A 125 14.21 -5.18 -4.87
N PHE A 126 14.58 -5.81 -3.75
CA PHE A 126 13.69 -6.04 -2.63
C PHE A 126 13.66 -4.81 -1.72
N HIS A 127 12.49 -4.19 -1.63
CA HIS A 127 12.23 -3.05 -0.75
C HIS A 127 11.86 -3.57 0.64
N ALA A 128 12.81 -3.50 1.54
CA ALA A 128 12.67 -3.92 2.93
C ALA A 128 12.28 -2.76 3.85
N THR A 129 11.76 -3.07 5.03
CA THR A 129 11.82 -2.18 6.19
C THR A 129 13.11 -2.46 6.97
N ASP A 130 13.55 -1.56 7.85
CA ASP A 130 14.74 -1.81 8.68
C ASP A 130 14.58 -3.06 9.53
N GLU A 131 13.35 -3.32 10.02
CA GLU A 131 13.03 -4.51 10.85
C GLU A 131 13.16 -5.85 10.10
N ASN A 132 12.92 -5.87 8.78
CA ASN A 132 12.94 -7.12 8.01
C ASN A 132 14.09 -7.24 7.01
N LYS A 133 14.93 -6.19 6.88
CA LYS A 133 16.07 -6.15 5.96
C LYS A 133 17.04 -7.31 6.17
N GLU A 134 17.50 -7.49 7.40
CA GLU A 134 18.44 -8.57 7.74
C GLU A 134 17.86 -9.95 7.43
N PHE A 135 16.58 -10.16 7.74
CA PHE A 135 15.88 -11.40 7.43
C PHE A 135 15.89 -11.69 5.94
N ILE A 136 15.59 -10.69 5.10
CA ILE A 136 15.58 -10.83 3.63
C ILE A 136 16.99 -11.09 3.11
N VAL A 137 17.98 -10.30 3.55
CA VAL A 137 19.39 -10.44 3.14
C VAL A 137 19.91 -11.85 3.45
N ASN A 138 19.62 -12.37 4.64
CA ASN A 138 20.08 -13.72 5.03
C ASN A 138 19.48 -14.82 4.15
N HIS A 139 18.22 -14.69 3.74
CA HIS A 139 17.59 -15.65 2.83
C HIS A 139 18.12 -15.52 1.40
N VAL A 140 18.36 -14.30 0.91
CA VAL A 140 18.96 -14.06 -0.41
C VAL A 140 20.37 -14.68 -0.50
N LYS A 141 21.19 -14.50 0.55
CA LYS A 141 22.55 -15.09 0.62
C LYS A 141 22.58 -16.62 0.60
N GLN A 142 21.48 -17.27 0.97
CA GLN A 142 21.35 -18.74 0.90
C GLN A 142 20.99 -19.24 -0.51
N THR A 143 20.84 -18.34 -1.48
CA THR A 143 20.53 -18.66 -2.87
C THR A 143 21.70 -18.35 -3.79
N ASP A 144 21.73 -18.96 -4.97
CA ASP A 144 22.71 -18.66 -6.04
C ASP A 144 22.29 -17.44 -6.88
N LEU A 145 21.34 -16.62 -6.40
CA LEU A 145 20.81 -15.47 -7.13
C LEU A 145 21.71 -14.24 -6.89
N ASN A 146 22.43 -13.81 -7.92
CA ASN A 146 23.41 -12.72 -7.84
C ASN A 146 22.90 -11.38 -8.43
N ASN A 147 21.64 -11.33 -8.87
CA ASN A 147 21.00 -10.15 -9.45
C ASN A 147 19.88 -9.60 -8.55
N ILE A 148 20.03 -9.78 -7.23
CA ILE A 148 19.11 -9.26 -6.20
C ILE A 148 19.87 -8.27 -5.33
N ASP A 149 19.26 -7.09 -5.18
CA ASP A 149 19.63 -6.07 -4.18
C ASP A 149 18.55 -5.93 -3.13
N VAL A 150 18.92 -5.61 -1.87
CA VAL A 150 17.97 -5.41 -0.76
C VAL A 150 18.21 -4.03 -0.17
N ILE A 151 17.19 -3.19 -0.19
CA ILE A 151 17.27 -1.80 0.25
C ILE A 151 16.21 -1.51 1.33
N SER A 152 16.58 -0.61 2.28
CA SER A 152 15.64 -0.12 3.31
C SER A 152 15.56 1.42 3.41
N ASP A 153 16.50 2.13 2.81
CA ASP A 153 16.50 3.60 2.79
C ASP A 153 15.36 4.14 1.90
N ASP A 154 14.48 4.96 2.46
CA ASP A 154 13.28 5.45 1.77
C ASP A 154 13.60 6.40 0.61
N ASN A 155 14.69 7.19 0.69
CA ASN A 155 15.12 8.04 -0.41
C ASN A 155 15.59 7.21 -1.61
N ILE A 156 16.34 6.15 -1.34
CA ILE A 156 16.81 5.21 -2.37
C ILE A 156 15.63 4.43 -2.95
N LYS A 157 14.66 4.00 -2.12
CA LYS A 157 13.45 3.30 -2.57
C LYS A 157 12.68 4.09 -3.61
N SER A 158 12.41 5.38 -3.37
CA SER A 158 11.67 6.23 -4.30
C SER A 158 12.37 6.35 -5.65
N GLN A 159 13.69 6.51 -5.62
CA GLN A 159 14.48 6.64 -6.86
C GLN A 159 14.53 5.33 -7.65
N ILE A 160 14.73 4.18 -6.98
CA ILE A 160 14.74 2.87 -7.64
C ILE A 160 13.36 2.57 -8.21
N LEU A 161 12.29 2.84 -7.45
CA LEU A 161 10.94 2.62 -7.91
C LEU A 161 10.65 3.43 -9.19
N SER A 162 11.02 4.70 -9.24
CA SER A 162 10.83 5.55 -10.44
C SER A 162 11.62 5.08 -11.67
N ASN A 163 12.64 4.24 -11.48
CA ASN A 163 13.42 3.64 -12.56
C ASN A 163 13.06 2.17 -12.83
N SER A 164 12.05 1.64 -12.14
CA SER A 164 11.60 0.27 -12.32
C SER A 164 10.68 0.13 -13.52
N ILE A 165 10.85 -0.95 -14.27
CA ILE A 165 9.96 -1.26 -15.40
C ILE A 165 8.69 -1.98 -14.95
N PHE A 166 8.72 -2.59 -13.76
CA PHE A 166 7.60 -3.33 -13.18
C PHE A 166 7.75 -3.47 -11.67
N ALA A 167 6.64 -3.64 -10.96
CA ALA A 167 6.65 -3.93 -9.54
C ALA A 167 5.79 -5.14 -9.18
N VAL A 168 6.27 -5.95 -8.23
CA VAL A 168 5.51 -7.02 -7.57
C VAL A 168 5.35 -6.64 -6.11
N SER A 169 4.13 -6.43 -5.66
CA SER A 169 3.89 -5.87 -4.34
C SER A 169 2.88 -6.65 -3.52
N LYS A 170 3.20 -6.86 -2.25
CA LYS A 170 2.19 -7.27 -1.28
C LYS A 170 1.12 -6.18 -1.15
N SER A 171 -0.15 -6.59 -1.04
CA SER A 171 -1.25 -5.66 -0.85
C SER A 171 -1.01 -4.73 0.35
N GLY A 172 -1.18 -3.43 0.15
CA GLY A 172 -1.01 -2.38 1.16
C GLY A 172 -0.96 -0.98 0.53
N THR A 173 -0.65 0.02 1.36
CA THR A 173 -0.56 1.42 0.94
C THR A 173 0.58 1.68 -0.05
N VAL A 174 1.61 0.82 -0.09
CA VAL A 174 2.72 0.93 -1.04
C VAL A 174 2.24 0.89 -2.51
N SER A 175 1.09 0.28 -2.79
CA SER A 175 0.51 0.31 -4.14
C SER A 175 0.18 1.72 -4.64
N LEU A 176 -0.14 2.65 -3.74
CA LEU A 176 -0.33 4.06 -4.08
C LEU A 176 1.00 4.71 -4.48
N GLN A 177 2.09 4.41 -3.78
CA GLN A 177 3.44 4.89 -4.13
C GLN A 177 3.90 4.34 -5.48
N ILE A 178 3.68 3.05 -5.73
CA ILE A 178 4.01 2.41 -7.01
C ILE A 178 3.25 3.10 -8.15
N SER A 179 1.95 3.30 -7.97
CA SER A 179 1.12 3.97 -8.98
C SER A 179 1.49 5.44 -9.18
N SER A 180 1.82 6.18 -8.10
CA SER A 180 2.28 7.58 -8.20
C SER A 180 3.64 7.71 -8.89
N SER A 181 4.47 6.68 -8.81
CA SER A 181 5.74 6.58 -9.55
C SER A 181 5.55 6.16 -11.01
N ASN A 182 4.31 5.96 -11.47
CA ASN A 182 3.97 5.54 -12.83
C ASN A 182 4.61 4.18 -13.21
N VAL A 183 4.63 3.24 -12.28
CA VAL A 183 5.20 1.89 -12.46
C VAL A 183 4.07 0.87 -12.53
N PRO A 184 4.00 0.05 -13.60
CA PRO A 184 3.02 -1.03 -13.70
C PRO A 184 3.31 -2.11 -12.66
N SER A 185 2.24 -2.75 -12.14
CA SER A 185 2.42 -3.69 -11.05
C SER A 185 1.37 -4.80 -11.02
N ILE A 186 1.68 -5.82 -10.23
CA ILE A 186 0.73 -6.81 -9.75
C ILE A 186 0.76 -6.85 -8.23
N ILE A 187 -0.37 -7.19 -7.65
CA ILE A 187 -0.50 -7.37 -6.21
C ILE A 187 -0.48 -8.85 -5.86
N ILE A 188 0.28 -9.19 -4.85
CA ILE A 188 0.33 -10.52 -4.28
C ILE A 188 -0.16 -10.49 -2.84
N TYR A 189 -0.90 -11.52 -2.42
CA TYR A 189 -1.33 -11.63 -1.05
C TYR A 189 -1.53 -13.07 -0.63
N LYS A 190 -0.87 -13.47 0.46
CA LYS A 190 -0.99 -14.81 1.01
C LYS A 190 -1.04 -14.74 2.54
N LEU A 191 -2.07 -15.31 3.10
CA LEU A 191 -2.24 -15.51 4.54
C LEU A 191 -1.94 -16.96 4.90
N SER A 192 -1.56 -17.19 6.13
CA SER A 192 -1.59 -18.56 6.69
C SER A 192 -3.03 -19.11 6.59
N PHE A 193 -3.16 -20.42 6.52
CA PHE A 193 -4.46 -21.08 6.33
C PHE A 193 -5.50 -20.63 7.39
N ILE A 194 -5.09 -20.57 8.65
CA ILE A 194 -5.96 -20.17 9.77
C ILE A 194 -6.43 -18.71 9.59
N ASN A 195 -5.48 -17.80 9.31
CA ASN A 195 -5.80 -16.39 9.10
C ASN A 195 -6.68 -16.18 7.87
N PHE A 196 -6.51 -16.98 6.83
CA PHE A 196 -7.35 -16.92 5.63
C PHE A 196 -8.79 -17.35 5.92
N MET A 197 -8.99 -18.40 6.71
CA MET A 197 -10.34 -18.84 7.10
C MET A 197 -11.06 -17.75 7.90
N ILE A 198 -10.36 -17.13 8.86
CA ILE A 198 -10.89 -16.01 9.66
C ILE A 198 -11.20 -14.81 8.75
N PHE A 199 -10.28 -14.47 7.85
CA PHE A 199 -10.44 -13.38 6.90
C PHE A 199 -11.67 -13.57 6.02
N LYS A 200 -11.85 -14.76 5.45
CA LYS A 200 -12.99 -15.11 4.60
C LYS A 200 -14.35 -14.96 5.29
N LEU A 201 -14.40 -15.18 6.61
CA LEU A 201 -15.62 -15.02 7.40
C LEU A 201 -15.93 -13.56 7.76
N LEU A 202 -14.91 -12.72 7.86
CA LEU A 202 -15.04 -11.36 8.41
C LEU A 202 -14.97 -10.26 7.36
N VAL A 203 -14.42 -10.54 6.19
CA VAL A 203 -14.12 -9.51 5.17
C VAL A 203 -15.10 -9.59 4.01
N ASN A 204 -15.70 -8.46 3.72
CA ASN A 204 -16.77 -8.32 2.73
C ASN A 204 -16.33 -7.46 1.52
N VAL A 205 -15.03 -7.49 1.18
CA VAL A 205 -14.50 -6.76 0.02
C VAL A 205 -14.11 -7.72 -1.09
N LYS A 206 -14.37 -7.31 -2.33
CA LYS A 206 -14.03 -8.09 -3.53
C LYS A 206 -12.53 -8.06 -3.83
N PHE A 207 -11.84 -6.98 -3.46
CA PHE A 207 -10.46 -6.70 -3.81
C PHE A 207 -9.60 -6.48 -2.56
N ALA A 208 -8.32 -6.84 -2.66
CA ALA A 208 -7.34 -6.63 -1.60
C ALA A 208 -6.57 -5.29 -1.77
N ASN A 209 -6.52 -4.76 -2.99
CA ASN A 209 -5.81 -3.52 -3.31
C ASN A 209 -6.72 -2.30 -3.22
N ILE A 210 -6.21 -1.20 -2.66
CA ILE A 210 -6.99 0.03 -2.46
C ILE A 210 -7.45 0.67 -3.78
N ILE A 211 -6.63 0.63 -4.84
CA ILE A 211 -7.00 1.18 -6.16
C ILE A 211 -8.16 0.39 -6.75
N ASN A 212 -8.14 -0.94 -6.64
CA ASN A 212 -9.23 -1.80 -7.10
C ASN A 212 -10.50 -1.57 -6.29
N ILE A 213 -10.38 -1.38 -4.95
CA ILE A 213 -11.50 -1.05 -4.06
C ILE A 213 -12.15 0.28 -4.44
N ILE A 214 -11.37 1.32 -4.70
CA ILE A 214 -11.87 2.65 -5.09
C ILE A 214 -12.65 2.56 -6.40
N ASN A 215 -12.16 1.77 -7.36
CA ASN A 215 -12.77 1.64 -8.68
C ASN A 215 -13.87 0.58 -8.78
N ASP A 216 -14.07 -0.24 -7.74
CA ASP A 216 -14.93 -1.45 -7.75
C ASP A 216 -14.64 -2.37 -8.96
N LYS A 217 -13.41 -2.38 -9.45
CA LYS A 217 -12.94 -3.23 -10.56
C LYS A 217 -11.45 -3.54 -10.43
N GLU A 218 -11.01 -4.61 -11.09
CA GLU A 218 -9.59 -4.96 -11.15
C GLU A 218 -8.84 -4.04 -12.12
N VAL A 219 -8.16 -3.03 -11.58
CA VAL A 219 -7.23 -2.16 -12.29
C VAL A 219 -5.81 -2.75 -12.25
N ILE A 220 -5.41 -3.21 -11.07
CA ILE A 220 -4.14 -3.89 -10.82
C ILE A 220 -4.46 -5.35 -10.55
N PRO A 221 -3.90 -6.32 -11.29
CA PRO A 221 -4.15 -7.74 -11.06
C PRO A 221 -3.76 -8.18 -9.66
N GLU A 222 -4.58 -9.02 -9.05
CA GLU A 222 -4.38 -9.55 -7.70
C GLU A 222 -4.21 -11.06 -7.72
N LEU A 223 -3.02 -11.54 -7.38
CA LEU A 223 -2.74 -12.96 -7.19
C LEU A 223 -2.89 -13.31 -5.71
N LEU A 224 -4.04 -13.88 -5.36
CA LEU A 224 -4.42 -14.13 -3.99
C LEU A 224 -4.30 -15.63 -3.64
N GLN A 225 -3.84 -15.93 -2.43
CA GLN A 225 -3.82 -17.26 -1.85
C GLN A 225 -3.22 -18.35 -2.76
N LYS A 226 -4.05 -19.14 -3.47
CA LYS A 226 -3.61 -20.21 -4.36
C LYS A 226 -2.88 -19.68 -5.59
N GLU A 227 -3.29 -18.53 -6.10
CA GLU A 227 -2.68 -17.85 -7.24
C GLU A 227 -1.38 -17.14 -6.84
N CYS A 228 -1.16 -16.87 -5.54
CA CYS A 228 0.08 -16.34 -5.03
C CYS A 228 1.16 -17.43 -4.95
N ASN A 229 1.70 -17.79 -6.10
CA ASN A 229 2.80 -18.74 -6.30
C ASN A 229 3.77 -18.21 -7.36
N ALA A 230 4.98 -18.76 -7.40
CA ALA A 230 6.07 -18.26 -8.25
C ALA A 230 5.76 -18.33 -9.75
N GLU A 231 5.06 -19.38 -10.18
CA GLU A 231 4.68 -19.63 -11.57
C GLU A 231 3.68 -18.61 -12.08
N GLU A 232 2.62 -18.32 -11.30
CA GLU A 232 1.59 -17.34 -11.66
C GLU A 232 2.14 -15.91 -11.64
N ILE A 233 2.99 -15.57 -10.66
CA ILE A 233 3.69 -14.28 -10.62
C ILE A 233 4.55 -14.12 -11.87
N CYS A 234 5.35 -15.14 -12.22
CA CYS A 234 6.21 -15.12 -13.40
C CYS A 234 5.38 -14.98 -14.69
N ARG A 235 4.28 -15.74 -14.82
CA ARG A 235 3.37 -15.68 -15.97
C ARG A 235 2.77 -14.27 -16.12
N SER A 236 2.26 -13.71 -15.04
CA SER A 236 1.64 -12.39 -15.02
C SER A 236 2.62 -11.28 -15.38
N VAL A 237 3.81 -11.28 -14.79
CA VAL A 237 4.86 -10.28 -15.08
C VAL A 237 5.25 -10.34 -16.55
N ILE A 238 5.54 -11.53 -17.09
CA ILE A 238 5.91 -11.69 -18.50
C ILE A 238 4.76 -11.26 -19.42
N TYR A 239 3.53 -11.60 -19.07
CA TYR A 239 2.36 -11.22 -19.85
C TYR A 239 2.23 -9.69 -19.96
N PHE A 240 2.38 -8.97 -18.85
CA PHE A 240 2.37 -7.51 -18.85
C PHE A 240 3.53 -6.93 -19.66
N LEU A 241 4.77 -7.37 -19.41
CA LEU A 241 5.96 -6.86 -20.10
C LEU A 241 5.91 -7.07 -21.62
N LYS A 242 5.21 -8.12 -22.10
CA LYS A 242 4.98 -8.37 -23.52
C LYS A 242 3.79 -7.59 -24.11
N ASN A 243 2.96 -6.93 -23.29
CA ASN A 243 1.76 -6.24 -23.72
C ASN A 243 1.73 -4.77 -23.28
N PRO A 244 2.46 -3.87 -23.98
CA PRO A 244 2.53 -2.45 -23.63
C PRO A 244 1.18 -1.74 -23.54
N LYS A 245 0.18 -2.21 -24.29
CA LYS A 245 -1.20 -1.69 -24.23
C LYS A 245 -1.85 -1.92 -22.87
N LEU A 246 -1.59 -3.08 -22.23
CA LEU A 246 -2.10 -3.37 -20.89
C LEU A 246 -1.42 -2.50 -19.84
N ILE A 247 -0.10 -2.33 -19.96
CA ILE A 247 0.67 -1.43 -19.10
C ILE A 247 0.08 -0.04 -19.17
N LYS A 248 -0.07 0.53 -20.39
CA LYS A 248 -0.63 1.86 -20.57
C LYS A 248 -2.02 1.98 -19.95
N LYS A 249 -2.92 1.02 -20.21
CA LYS A 249 -4.27 1.01 -19.63
C LYS A 249 -4.24 1.03 -18.11
N GLN A 250 -3.40 0.19 -17.48
CA GLN A 250 -3.27 0.16 -16.02
C GLN A 250 -2.80 1.50 -15.47
N LEU A 251 -1.76 2.09 -16.06
CA LEU A 251 -1.19 3.36 -15.63
C LEU A 251 -2.18 4.51 -15.79
N ASP A 252 -2.92 4.58 -16.89
CA ASP A 252 -3.95 5.60 -17.13
C ASP A 252 -5.09 5.51 -16.10
N GLU A 253 -5.52 4.29 -15.75
CA GLU A 253 -6.56 4.07 -14.73
C GLU A 253 -6.04 4.37 -13.32
N CYS A 254 -4.81 3.99 -12.99
CA CYS A 254 -4.17 4.35 -11.73
C CYS A 254 -4.04 5.87 -11.57
N SER A 255 -3.59 6.58 -12.61
CA SER A 255 -3.47 8.05 -12.61
C SER A 255 -4.80 8.73 -12.32
N LYS A 256 -5.89 8.32 -12.99
CA LYS A 256 -7.25 8.85 -12.73
C LYS A 256 -7.69 8.60 -11.28
N THR A 257 -7.38 7.42 -10.74
CA THR A 257 -7.73 7.10 -9.35
C THR A 257 -6.95 7.97 -8.38
N LEU A 258 -5.65 8.18 -8.63
CA LEU A 258 -4.81 9.03 -7.79
C LEU A 258 -5.27 10.50 -7.82
N GLU A 259 -5.71 11.01 -8.96
CA GLU A 259 -6.29 12.36 -9.05
C GLU A 259 -7.54 12.50 -8.18
N GLY A 260 -8.38 11.47 -8.12
CA GLY A 260 -9.60 11.45 -7.29
C GLY A 260 -9.34 11.40 -5.78
N ILE A 261 -8.12 11.08 -5.35
CA ILE A 261 -7.73 11.03 -3.92
C ILE A 261 -6.74 12.12 -3.52
N LYS A 262 -6.44 13.07 -4.43
CA LYS A 262 -5.70 14.30 -4.09
C LYS A 262 -6.60 15.29 -3.38
N SER A 263 -6.04 16.00 -2.42
CA SER A 263 -6.65 17.20 -1.84
C SER A 263 -6.44 18.42 -2.74
N LYS A 264 -7.15 19.50 -2.43
CA LYS A 264 -7.01 20.79 -3.17
C LYS A 264 -5.64 21.43 -2.94
N THR A 265 -5.16 21.33 -1.71
CA THR A 265 -3.83 21.80 -1.30
C THR A 265 -2.94 20.59 -0.95
N SER A 266 -2.41 20.50 0.26
CA SER A 266 -1.85 19.26 0.80
C SER A 266 -2.77 18.70 1.88
N SER A 267 -2.75 17.38 2.09
CA SER A 267 -3.55 16.73 3.13
C SER A 267 -3.23 17.28 4.52
N SER A 268 -1.98 17.63 4.75
CA SER A 268 -1.54 18.27 6.00
C SER A 268 -2.11 19.67 6.16
N ASN A 269 -2.13 20.49 5.09
CA ASN A 269 -2.70 21.84 5.12
C ASN A 269 -4.23 21.82 5.27
N GLU A 270 -4.91 20.90 4.57
CA GLU A 270 -6.35 20.69 4.74
C GLU A 270 -6.69 20.30 6.19
N ALA A 271 -5.95 19.35 6.76
CA ALA A 271 -6.12 18.94 8.15
C ALA A 271 -5.84 20.09 9.12
N ALA A 272 -4.75 20.85 8.93
CA ALA A 272 -4.40 22.00 9.76
C ALA A 272 -5.48 23.09 9.72
N THR A 273 -6.02 23.38 8.53
CA THR A 273 -7.12 24.36 8.37
C THR A 273 -8.36 23.93 9.14
N ILE A 274 -8.71 22.64 9.12
CA ILE A 274 -9.84 22.12 9.87
C ILE A 274 -9.59 22.23 11.38
N LEU A 275 -8.38 21.86 11.84
CA LEU A 275 -8.00 21.93 13.25
C LEU A 275 -8.04 23.37 13.77
N SER A 276 -7.52 24.35 13.01
CA SER A 276 -7.51 25.76 13.40
C SER A 276 -8.92 26.31 13.62
N ASN A 277 -9.93 25.87 12.84
CA ASN A 277 -11.32 26.27 13.03
C ASN A 277 -11.90 25.81 14.38
N TYR A 278 -11.36 24.75 14.98
CA TYR A 278 -11.77 24.28 16.32
C TYR A 278 -11.04 25.00 17.46
N LEU A 279 -9.95 25.72 17.17
CA LEU A 279 -9.22 26.51 18.17
C LEU A 279 -9.77 27.94 18.31
N ILE A 280 -10.51 28.42 17.32
CA ILE A 280 -11.05 29.79 17.26
C ILE A 280 -12.48 29.85 17.85
N THR A 281 -13.14 28.69 18.01
CA THR A 281 -14.46 28.53 18.61
C THR A 281 -14.35 28.10 20.06
#